data_f7b2ce58dab2f2dd8d979da441398b2c
#
_entry.id   f7b2ce58dab2f2dd8d979da441398b2c
#
_cell.length_a   1.000
_cell.length_b   1.000
_cell.length_c   1.000
_cell.angle_alpha   90.00
_cell.angle_beta   90.00
_cell.angle_gamma   90.00
#
_symmetry.space_group_name_H-M   'P 1'
#
loop_
_entity.id
_entity.type
_entity.pdbx_description
1 polymer ?
#
loop_
_entity_poly.entity_id
_entity_poly.type
_entity_poly.pdbx_seq_one_letter_code
_entity_poly.pdbx_strand_id
1 'polypeptide(L)'
;MSPVSKPLRAIWPIALAFTLAACGADPTPVEIRPALVVQASSGDLGYETFSGEVHAREEPQLAFRIGGKISRRLVDAGARVTAGQALAELDPADVKLQSEADRAAMASAQADLSLAQSELQRYKNLVDKQLVSQSLYDTRVAALRAAQSRVRQARAQVSASGNQVGYSVLRAPSAGVIAQRLAEAGQVVAAGQAVFGLAVDGEREVLISVPEQSISRFPVGRDLAVELWAESGKRFPGKLREISPSADAQTRTFSARVGFDTAGVPVELGQSARVYAQTATGSGMRLPLSALTQSKGRPAVWVVDPATSTLRLTTIRTGAYGEDGVPVLSGIKPTDWVVAAGAHLVLEGEKIAPIDRDNRPVRLGGAPVSAKPSGN
;
A
#
# COMPACT_ATOMS: atom_id res chain seq x y z
N MET A 1 -50.93 28.49 -88.60
CA MET A 1 -51.83 29.54 -88.97
C MET A 1 -51.53 30.76 -88.17
N SER A 2 -50.97 31.78 -88.83
CA SER A 2 -50.75 33.15 -88.38
C SER A 2 -52.15 33.82 -88.14
N PRO A 3 -52.27 35.08 -87.70
CA PRO A 3 -51.24 36.11 -87.49
C PRO A 3 -51.58 37.17 -86.39
N VAL A 4 -50.65 38.21 -86.28
CA VAL A 4 -50.96 39.66 -86.20
C VAL A 4 -51.34 40.21 -84.81
N SER A 5 -50.85 41.32 -84.28
CA SER A 5 -50.13 42.48 -84.74
C SER A 5 -49.67 43.35 -83.53
N LYS A 6 -48.69 44.16 -83.78
CA LYS A 6 -48.24 45.38 -83.04
C LYS A 6 -49.38 46.45 -83.05
N PRO A 7 -49.30 47.54 -82.21
CA PRO A 7 -48.26 48.60 -82.27
C PRO A 7 -47.94 49.29 -80.95
N LEU A 8 -46.71 49.69 -80.84
CA LEU A 8 -46.07 51.01 -80.69
C LEU A 8 -46.87 52.15 -80.04
N ARG A 9 -46.37 52.71 -78.96
CA ARG A 9 -46.25 54.17 -78.74
C ARG A 9 -45.35 54.49 -77.58
N ALA A 10 -44.39 55.30 -77.94
CA ALA A 10 -43.44 56.07 -77.14
C ALA A 10 -44.15 57.05 -76.20
N ILE A 11 -43.46 57.48 -75.12
CA ILE A 11 -43.31 58.85 -74.66
C ILE A 11 -42.56 58.94 -73.33
N TRP A 12 -41.40 59.50 -73.36
CA TRP A 12 -40.72 60.56 -72.62
C TRP A 12 -40.13 60.24 -71.19
N PRO A 13 -38.93 60.82 -70.95
CA PRO A 13 -38.13 60.59 -69.73
C PRO A 13 -38.48 61.60 -68.64
N ILE A 14 -38.59 61.18 -67.40
CA ILE A 14 -38.51 62.08 -66.26
C ILE A 14 -37.30 61.62 -65.44
N ALA A 15 -36.27 62.46 -65.48
CA ALA A 15 -35.11 62.38 -64.60
C ALA A 15 -35.53 62.64 -63.15
N LEU A 16 -35.44 61.68 -62.29
CA LEU A 16 -35.54 61.84 -60.85
C LEU A 16 -34.21 61.46 -60.21
N ALA A 17 -33.45 62.55 -59.86
CA ALA A 17 -32.22 62.39 -59.07
C ALA A 17 -32.55 61.83 -57.67
N PHE A 18 -32.21 60.55 -57.43
CA PHE A 18 -32.23 60.00 -56.10
C PHE A 18 -30.83 60.20 -55.47
N THR A 19 -30.76 61.13 -54.53
CA THR A 19 -29.65 61.31 -53.61
C THR A 19 -29.49 60.09 -52.78
N LEU A 20 -28.39 59.29 -52.96
CA LEU A 20 -27.94 58.26 -52.01
C LEU A 20 -27.56 58.93 -50.70
N ALA A 21 -28.47 58.92 -49.73
CA ALA A 21 -28.10 59.11 -48.32
C ALA A 21 -27.37 57.89 -47.92
N ALA A 22 -26.02 57.95 -47.82
CA ALA A 22 -25.21 56.93 -47.15
C ALA A 22 -25.58 56.94 -45.66
N CYS A 23 -26.42 56.01 -45.21
CA CYS A 23 -26.46 55.67 -43.79
C CYS A 23 -25.13 55.06 -43.39
N GLY A 24 -24.31 55.85 -42.71
CA GLY A 24 -23.21 55.34 -41.93
C GLY A 24 -23.84 54.41 -40.87
N ALA A 25 -23.68 53.11 -41.03
CA ALA A 25 -23.94 52.18 -39.97
C ALA A 25 -22.92 52.50 -38.87
N ASP A 26 -23.40 53.03 -37.74
CA ASP A 26 -22.60 53.09 -36.51
C ASP A 26 -22.09 51.66 -36.24
N PRO A 27 -20.78 51.51 -35.95
CA PRO A 27 -20.25 50.17 -35.58
C PRO A 27 -21.04 49.69 -34.39
N THR A 28 -21.78 48.57 -34.57
CA THR A 28 -22.44 47.87 -33.47
C THR A 28 -21.48 47.73 -32.33
N PRO A 29 -21.80 48.17 -31.11
CA PRO A 29 -20.91 47.99 -29.95
C PRO A 29 -20.55 46.52 -29.87
N VAL A 30 -19.27 46.20 -29.96
CA VAL A 30 -18.79 44.86 -29.76
C VAL A 30 -19.17 44.46 -28.32
N GLU A 31 -20.20 43.64 -28.23
CA GLU A 31 -20.67 43.13 -26.91
C GLU A 31 -19.53 42.33 -26.26
N ILE A 32 -18.87 42.94 -25.26
CA ILE A 32 -17.77 42.34 -24.57
C ILE A 32 -18.34 41.18 -23.71
N ARG A 33 -18.05 39.95 -24.12
CA ARG A 33 -18.58 38.75 -23.46
C ARG A 33 -17.90 38.54 -22.10
N PRO A 34 -18.68 38.20 -21.04
CA PRO A 34 -18.08 37.80 -19.80
C PRO A 34 -17.42 36.41 -19.94
N ALA A 35 -16.22 36.28 -19.47
CA ALA A 35 -15.48 35.02 -19.45
C ALA A 35 -14.96 34.73 -18.06
N LEU A 36 -15.23 33.53 -17.56
CA LEU A 36 -14.71 33.05 -16.29
C LEU A 36 -13.20 32.88 -16.40
N VAL A 37 -12.46 33.60 -15.56
CA VAL A 37 -11.00 33.52 -15.54
C VAL A 37 -10.50 33.03 -14.19
N VAL A 38 -9.41 32.26 -14.22
CA VAL A 38 -8.71 31.78 -13.03
C VAL A 38 -7.23 31.98 -13.20
N GLN A 39 -6.53 32.20 -12.12
CA GLN A 39 -5.07 32.02 -12.09
C GLN A 39 -4.77 30.55 -11.87
N ALA A 40 -3.67 30.08 -12.41
CA ALA A 40 -3.19 28.75 -12.11
C ALA A 40 -2.94 28.63 -10.60
N SER A 41 -3.73 27.80 -9.93
CA SER A 41 -3.49 27.58 -8.52
C SER A 41 -2.14 26.89 -8.32
N SER A 42 -1.37 27.37 -7.34
CA SER A 42 -0.22 26.62 -6.85
C SER A 42 -0.76 25.31 -6.27
N GLY A 43 -0.65 24.26 -6.99
CA GLY A 43 -1.12 22.95 -6.60
C GLY A 43 0.04 21.95 -6.64
N ASP A 44 -0.06 20.98 -5.79
CA ASP A 44 0.80 19.79 -5.86
C ASP A 44 0.62 19.15 -7.24
N LEU A 45 1.72 18.78 -7.89
CA LEU A 45 1.73 18.26 -9.28
C LEU A 45 0.96 16.95 -9.49
N GLY A 46 0.22 16.55 -8.49
CA GLY A 46 -0.64 15.37 -8.47
C GLY A 46 0.00 14.24 -7.68
N TYR A 47 -0.87 13.50 -7.04
CA TYR A 47 -0.54 12.25 -6.39
C TYR A 47 -1.07 11.10 -7.23
N GLU A 48 -0.26 10.10 -7.43
CA GLU A 48 -0.74 8.78 -7.81
C GLU A 48 -1.23 8.11 -6.53
N THR A 49 -2.46 7.66 -6.50
CA THR A 49 -3.08 7.10 -5.30
C THR A 49 -3.28 5.61 -5.44
N PHE A 50 -2.97 4.88 -4.38
CA PHE A 50 -3.14 3.43 -4.31
C PHE A 50 -4.00 3.10 -3.10
N SER A 51 -5.03 2.32 -3.31
CA SER A 51 -5.79 1.73 -2.21
C SER A 51 -5.03 0.54 -1.65
N GLY A 52 -5.09 0.35 -0.34
CA GLY A 52 -4.43 -0.74 0.34
C GLY A 52 -5.11 -1.07 1.66
N GLU A 53 -4.56 -2.06 2.33
CA GLU A 53 -5.04 -2.57 3.60
C GLU A 53 -3.90 -2.57 4.63
N VAL A 54 -4.25 -2.27 5.88
CA VAL A 54 -3.29 -2.22 6.98
C VAL A 54 -2.99 -3.63 7.47
N HIS A 55 -1.72 -3.98 7.50
CA HIS A 55 -1.17 -5.22 8.02
C HIS A 55 -0.21 -4.96 9.18
N ALA A 56 0.04 -5.98 9.99
CA ALA A 56 1.20 -5.96 10.86
C ALA A 56 2.47 -6.19 10.01
N ARG A 57 3.58 -5.66 10.46
CA ARG A 57 4.87 -5.90 9.79
C ARG A 57 5.25 -7.38 9.77
N GLU A 58 4.93 -8.09 10.85
CA GLU A 58 5.18 -9.51 10.99
C GLU A 58 3.87 -10.24 11.28
N GLU A 59 3.52 -11.19 10.41
CA GLU A 59 2.31 -12.00 10.49
C GLU A 59 2.65 -13.50 10.37
N PRO A 60 3.41 -14.09 11.33
CA PRO A 60 3.76 -15.49 11.28
C PRO A 60 2.53 -16.39 11.41
N GLN A 61 2.50 -17.46 10.63
CA GLN A 61 1.58 -18.56 10.82
C GLN A 61 2.12 -19.51 11.88
N LEU A 62 1.35 -19.74 12.93
CA LEU A 62 1.71 -20.58 14.05
C LEU A 62 1.21 -22.01 13.84
N ALA A 63 2.10 -22.98 13.98
CA ALA A 63 1.84 -24.39 13.76
C ALA A 63 2.49 -25.23 14.86
N PHE A 64 1.90 -26.40 15.15
CA PHE A 64 2.54 -27.39 16.01
C PHE A 64 3.76 -28.00 15.32
N ARG A 65 4.80 -28.33 16.09
CA ARG A 65 6.00 -29.03 15.59
C ARG A 65 5.82 -30.53 15.47
N ILE A 66 4.75 -31.07 16.05
CA ILE A 66 4.33 -32.48 15.97
C ILE A 66 2.88 -32.57 15.53
N GLY A 67 2.49 -33.66 14.90
CA GLY A 67 1.09 -33.94 14.58
C GLY A 67 0.32 -34.47 15.78
N GLY A 68 -1.00 -34.28 15.78
CA GLY A 68 -1.90 -34.80 16.80
C GLY A 68 -3.29 -34.17 16.74
N LYS A 69 -4.19 -34.63 17.61
CA LYS A 69 -5.52 -34.07 17.78
C LYS A 69 -5.47 -32.85 18.68
N ILE A 70 -6.04 -31.72 18.28
CA ILE A 70 -6.19 -30.54 19.13
C ILE A 70 -7.19 -30.89 20.24
N SER A 71 -6.72 -31.01 21.48
CA SER A 71 -7.55 -31.28 22.64
C SER A 71 -8.25 -30.04 23.16
N ARG A 72 -7.56 -28.92 23.21
CA ARG A 72 -8.07 -27.64 23.70
C ARG A 72 -7.54 -26.47 22.92
N ARG A 73 -8.39 -25.48 22.75
CA ARG A 73 -8.06 -24.16 22.25
C ARG A 73 -8.22 -23.16 23.39
N LEU A 74 -7.23 -22.29 23.59
CA LEU A 74 -7.16 -21.41 24.75
C LEU A 74 -7.41 -19.95 24.37
N VAL A 75 -7.39 -19.62 23.06
CA VAL A 75 -7.58 -18.27 22.53
C VAL A 75 -8.47 -18.30 21.28
N ASP A 76 -9.14 -17.17 21.01
CA ASP A 76 -9.95 -16.92 19.82
C ASP A 76 -9.29 -15.91 18.88
N ALA A 77 -9.79 -15.81 17.63
CA ALA A 77 -9.45 -14.72 16.74
C ALA A 77 -9.82 -13.38 17.39
N GLY A 78 -8.96 -12.36 17.26
CA GLY A 78 -9.08 -11.06 17.92
C GLY A 78 -8.50 -11.02 19.34
N ALA A 79 -8.13 -12.17 19.93
CA ALA A 79 -7.55 -12.20 21.28
C ALA A 79 -6.13 -11.60 21.28
N ARG A 80 -5.85 -10.74 22.25
CA ARG A 80 -4.49 -10.24 22.51
C ARG A 80 -3.71 -11.26 23.34
N VAL A 81 -2.50 -11.55 22.93
CA VAL A 81 -1.63 -12.57 23.53
C VAL A 81 -0.26 -11.98 23.87
N THR A 82 0.39 -12.58 24.87
CA THR A 82 1.76 -12.24 25.27
C THR A 82 2.74 -13.32 24.81
N ALA A 83 4.01 -12.97 24.70
CA ALA A 83 5.06 -13.92 24.36
C ALA A 83 5.09 -15.11 25.36
N GLY A 84 5.18 -16.34 24.86
CA GLY A 84 5.16 -17.57 25.65
C GLY A 84 3.76 -18.05 26.07
N GLN A 85 2.71 -17.24 25.88
CA GLN A 85 1.33 -17.64 26.21
C GLN A 85 0.90 -18.89 25.42
N ALA A 86 0.28 -19.86 26.10
CA ALA A 86 -0.29 -21.04 25.46
C ALA A 86 -1.54 -20.65 24.65
N LEU A 87 -1.62 -21.11 23.42
CA LEU A 87 -2.69 -20.82 22.46
C LEU A 87 -3.60 -22.01 22.22
N ALA A 88 -3.01 -23.19 22.10
CA ALA A 88 -3.71 -24.47 21.91
C ALA A 88 -2.87 -25.63 22.43
N GLU A 89 -3.51 -26.74 22.67
CA GLU A 89 -2.90 -28.00 23.17
C GLU A 89 -3.33 -29.17 22.29
N LEU A 90 -2.38 -30.00 21.91
CA LEU A 90 -2.66 -31.34 21.38
C LEU A 90 -2.99 -32.31 22.53
N ASP A 91 -3.64 -33.42 22.22
CA ASP A 91 -3.75 -34.54 23.15
C ASP A 91 -2.35 -35.11 23.43
N PRO A 92 -1.86 -35.01 24.67
CA PRO A 92 -0.50 -35.40 25.00
C PRO A 92 -0.37 -36.89 25.39
N ALA A 93 -1.44 -37.69 25.34
CA ALA A 93 -1.46 -39.05 25.93
C ALA A 93 -0.30 -39.91 25.41
N ASP A 94 -0.17 -40.04 24.09
CA ASP A 94 0.82 -40.91 23.47
C ASP A 94 2.26 -40.43 23.71
N VAL A 95 2.50 -39.10 23.57
CA VAL A 95 3.85 -38.53 23.78
C VAL A 95 4.28 -38.57 25.25
N LYS A 96 3.33 -38.51 26.21
CA LYS A 96 3.61 -38.69 27.63
C LYS A 96 3.98 -40.12 27.93
N LEU A 97 3.21 -41.10 27.44
CA LEU A 97 3.51 -42.52 27.61
C LEU A 97 4.88 -42.87 27.05
N GLN A 98 5.24 -42.35 25.86
CA GLN A 98 6.56 -42.54 25.29
C GLN A 98 7.66 -41.94 26.19
N SER A 99 7.45 -40.73 26.71
CA SER A 99 8.42 -40.10 27.64
C SER A 99 8.58 -40.89 28.94
N GLU A 100 7.53 -41.47 29.47
CA GLU A 100 7.57 -42.33 30.65
C GLU A 100 8.34 -43.63 30.38
N ALA A 101 8.11 -44.25 29.23
CA ALA A 101 8.87 -45.46 28.82
C ALA A 101 10.38 -45.15 28.68
N ASP A 102 10.74 -44.03 28.07
CA ASP A 102 12.13 -43.64 27.94
C ASP A 102 12.80 -43.32 29.29
N ARG A 103 12.04 -42.72 30.22
CA ARG A 103 12.54 -42.50 31.61
C ARG A 103 12.77 -43.84 32.36
N ALA A 104 11.89 -44.81 32.16
CA ALA A 104 12.06 -46.12 32.72
C ALA A 104 13.31 -46.83 32.14
N ALA A 105 13.52 -46.75 30.84
CA ALA A 105 14.73 -47.25 30.19
C ALA A 105 16.03 -46.59 30.70
N MET A 106 15.98 -45.27 30.94
CA MET A 106 17.12 -44.55 31.54
C MET A 106 17.39 -45.03 32.96
N ALA A 107 16.37 -45.26 33.77
CA ALA A 107 16.53 -45.77 35.15
C ALA A 107 17.14 -47.17 35.14
N SER A 108 16.76 -48.08 34.23
CA SER A 108 17.40 -49.37 34.03
C SER A 108 18.88 -49.24 33.65
N ALA A 109 19.20 -48.41 32.68
CA ALA A 109 20.58 -48.18 32.27
C ALA A 109 21.46 -47.61 33.41
N GLN A 110 20.87 -46.79 34.29
CA GLN A 110 21.57 -46.27 35.48
C GLN A 110 21.84 -47.37 36.52
N ALA A 111 20.88 -48.29 36.70
CA ALA A 111 21.09 -49.45 37.58
C ALA A 111 22.21 -50.37 37.06
N ASP A 112 22.23 -50.64 35.74
CA ASP A 112 23.32 -51.38 35.08
C ASP A 112 24.68 -50.71 35.27
N LEU A 113 24.72 -49.38 35.15
CA LEU A 113 25.96 -48.60 35.39
C LEU A 113 26.44 -48.76 36.84
N SER A 114 25.54 -48.66 37.80
CA SER A 114 25.86 -48.82 39.22
C SER A 114 26.40 -50.21 39.51
N LEU A 115 25.81 -51.25 38.91
CA LEU A 115 26.31 -52.62 39.01
C LEU A 115 27.72 -52.73 38.42
N ALA A 116 27.93 -52.25 37.20
CA ALA A 116 29.23 -52.28 36.53
C ALA A 116 30.32 -51.52 37.32
N GLN A 117 29.97 -50.43 37.98
CA GLN A 117 30.87 -49.64 38.84
C GLN A 117 31.27 -50.47 40.07
N SER A 118 30.28 -51.10 40.73
CA SER A 118 30.53 -51.93 41.90
C SER A 118 31.36 -53.17 41.59
N GLU A 119 31.10 -53.81 40.44
CA GLU A 119 31.89 -54.92 39.95
C GLU A 119 33.33 -54.49 39.64
N LEU A 120 33.56 -53.42 38.91
CA LEU A 120 34.90 -52.95 38.63
C LEU A 120 35.67 -52.66 39.90
N GLN A 121 35.06 -52.01 40.88
CA GLN A 121 35.72 -51.75 42.18
C GLN A 121 36.08 -53.04 42.90
N ARG A 122 35.23 -54.05 42.89
CA ARG A 122 35.54 -55.36 43.46
C ARG A 122 36.71 -56.06 42.75
N TYR A 123 36.67 -56.09 41.41
CA TYR A 123 37.73 -56.72 40.61
C TYR A 123 39.05 -55.94 40.69
N LYS A 124 39.06 -54.63 40.85
CA LYS A 124 40.23 -53.83 41.13
C LYS A 124 40.92 -54.31 42.42
N ASN A 125 40.18 -54.50 43.51
CA ASN A 125 40.71 -54.98 44.77
C ASN A 125 41.26 -56.45 44.68
N LEU A 126 40.73 -57.27 43.76
CA LEU A 126 41.19 -58.64 43.55
C LEU A 126 42.49 -58.68 42.70
N VAL A 127 42.61 -57.83 41.66
CA VAL A 127 43.82 -57.71 40.87
C VAL A 127 44.98 -57.17 41.70
N ASP A 128 44.74 -56.17 42.53
CA ASP A 128 45.72 -55.59 43.43
C ASP A 128 46.29 -56.64 44.38
N LYS A 129 45.49 -57.72 44.72
CA LYS A 129 45.92 -58.87 45.53
C LYS A 129 46.36 -60.07 44.69
N GLN A 130 46.51 -59.93 43.37
CA GLN A 130 46.87 -61.00 42.43
C GLN A 130 45.94 -62.22 42.41
N LEU A 131 44.67 -62.08 42.81
CA LEU A 131 43.68 -63.15 42.88
C LEU A 131 42.94 -63.37 41.57
N VAL A 132 43.03 -62.48 40.61
CA VAL A 132 42.45 -62.59 39.28
C VAL A 132 43.41 -62.07 38.21
N SER A 133 43.20 -62.44 36.93
CA SER A 133 44.03 -61.99 35.81
C SER A 133 43.73 -60.54 35.40
N GLN A 134 44.76 -59.85 34.87
CA GLN A 134 44.59 -58.50 34.30
C GLN A 134 43.53 -58.47 33.18
N SER A 135 43.45 -59.49 32.34
CA SER A 135 42.45 -59.60 31.28
C SER A 135 41.01 -59.59 31.80
N LEU A 136 40.77 -60.20 32.97
CA LEU A 136 39.44 -60.18 33.57
C LEU A 136 39.08 -58.80 34.13
N TYR A 137 40.02 -58.09 34.71
CA TYR A 137 39.87 -56.68 35.11
C TYR A 137 39.54 -55.79 33.89
N ASP A 138 40.34 -55.93 32.79
CA ASP A 138 40.14 -55.16 31.57
C ASP A 138 38.76 -55.39 30.96
N THR A 139 38.23 -56.60 31.07
CA THR A 139 36.88 -56.93 30.69
C THR A 139 35.84 -56.13 31.50
N ARG A 140 36.05 -55.92 32.82
CA ARG A 140 35.18 -55.10 33.67
C ARG A 140 35.28 -53.62 33.36
N VAL A 141 36.49 -53.14 33.00
CA VAL A 141 36.68 -51.76 32.48
C VAL A 141 35.87 -51.54 31.20
N ALA A 142 35.92 -52.50 30.27
CA ALA A 142 35.12 -52.44 29.05
C ALA A 142 33.62 -52.48 29.34
N ALA A 143 33.15 -53.31 30.27
CA ALA A 143 31.75 -53.37 30.70
C ALA A 143 31.27 -52.04 31.29
N LEU A 144 32.08 -51.42 32.16
CA LEU A 144 31.75 -50.07 32.68
C LEU A 144 31.62 -49.04 31.59
N ARG A 145 32.57 -48.97 30.62
CA ARG A 145 32.50 -48.04 29.48
C ARG A 145 31.22 -48.26 28.64
N ALA A 146 30.85 -49.52 28.42
CA ALA A 146 29.61 -49.88 27.72
C ALA A 146 28.38 -49.40 28.48
N ALA A 147 28.28 -49.62 29.81
CA ALA A 147 27.19 -49.17 30.64
C ALA A 147 27.12 -47.61 30.65
N GLN A 148 28.22 -46.94 30.76
CA GLN A 148 28.27 -45.46 30.64
C GLN A 148 27.69 -44.97 29.30
N SER A 149 28.02 -45.67 28.22
CA SER A 149 27.48 -45.30 26.88
C SER A 149 26.00 -45.52 26.76
N ARG A 150 25.45 -46.61 27.35
CA ARG A 150 24.00 -46.87 27.41
C ARG A 150 23.26 -45.76 28.19
N VAL A 151 23.79 -45.32 29.33
CA VAL A 151 23.20 -44.21 30.08
C VAL A 151 23.16 -42.91 29.24
N ARG A 152 24.28 -42.58 28.54
CA ARG A 152 24.31 -41.41 27.66
C ARG A 152 23.23 -41.51 26.56
N GLN A 153 23.08 -42.69 25.94
CA GLN A 153 22.05 -42.95 24.92
C GLN A 153 20.63 -42.77 25.47
N ALA A 154 20.36 -43.43 26.61
CA ALA A 154 19.03 -43.35 27.25
C ALA A 154 18.71 -41.91 27.69
N ARG A 155 19.68 -41.16 28.20
CA ARG A 155 19.50 -39.75 28.55
C ARG A 155 19.15 -38.88 27.33
N ALA A 156 19.81 -39.10 26.20
CA ALA A 156 19.48 -38.39 24.95
C ALA A 156 18.04 -38.70 24.50
N GLN A 157 17.61 -39.95 24.63
CA GLN A 157 16.24 -40.38 24.30
C GLN A 157 15.18 -39.73 25.21
N VAL A 158 15.42 -39.66 26.52
CA VAL A 158 14.55 -38.92 27.48
C VAL A 158 14.46 -37.44 27.12
N SER A 159 15.59 -36.82 26.70
CA SER A 159 15.57 -35.44 26.31
C SER A 159 14.74 -35.22 25.03
N ALA A 160 14.85 -36.12 24.05
CA ALA A 160 14.09 -36.05 22.80
C ALA A 160 12.58 -36.19 23.03
N SER A 161 12.16 -37.21 23.80
CA SER A 161 10.74 -37.40 24.13
C SER A 161 10.18 -36.31 25.04
N GLY A 162 10.98 -35.76 25.95
CA GLY A 162 10.61 -34.59 26.74
C GLY A 162 10.31 -33.37 25.89
N ASN A 163 11.12 -33.12 24.86
CA ASN A 163 10.88 -32.03 23.89
C ASN A 163 9.57 -32.23 23.12
N GLN A 164 9.25 -33.51 22.72
CA GLN A 164 7.99 -33.83 22.05
C GLN A 164 6.76 -33.49 22.92
N VAL A 165 6.84 -33.79 24.24
CA VAL A 165 5.80 -33.37 25.19
C VAL A 165 5.66 -31.86 25.23
N GLY A 166 6.79 -31.12 25.20
CA GLY A 166 6.79 -29.64 25.12
C GLY A 166 6.14 -29.09 23.83
N TYR A 167 6.32 -29.80 22.72
CA TYR A 167 5.75 -29.42 21.41
C TYR A 167 4.23 -29.67 21.30
N SER A 168 3.63 -30.38 22.24
CA SER A 168 2.17 -30.55 22.32
C SER A 168 1.43 -29.28 22.74
N VAL A 169 2.14 -28.26 23.20
CA VAL A 169 1.56 -26.94 23.53
C VAL A 169 2.05 -25.90 22.53
N LEU A 170 1.14 -25.34 21.75
CA LEU A 170 1.43 -24.23 20.85
C LEU A 170 1.47 -22.92 21.65
N ARG A 171 2.57 -22.20 21.55
CA ARG A 171 2.77 -20.92 22.26
C ARG A 171 3.02 -19.79 21.29
N ALA A 172 2.61 -18.59 21.70
CA ALA A 172 2.92 -17.36 20.95
C ALA A 172 4.42 -17.05 21.04
N PRO A 173 5.11 -16.84 19.92
CA PRO A 173 6.53 -16.46 19.92
C PRO A 173 6.75 -15.00 20.38
N SER A 174 5.75 -14.14 20.16
CA SER A 174 5.79 -12.69 20.45
C SER A 174 4.44 -12.24 20.97
N ALA A 175 4.39 -11.04 21.56
CA ALA A 175 3.14 -10.37 21.88
C ALA A 175 2.44 -9.89 20.60
N GLY A 176 1.11 -9.88 20.59
CA GLY A 176 0.33 -9.50 19.42
C GLY A 176 -1.14 -9.84 19.54
N VAL A 177 -1.82 -9.87 18.40
CA VAL A 177 -3.23 -10.23 18.27
C VAL A 177 -3.37 -11.45 17.35
N ILE A 178 -4.22 -12.38 17.70
CA ILE A 178 -4.56 -13.51 16.83
C ILE A 178 -5.42 -12.99 15.67
N ALA A 179 -4.79 -12.83 14.50
CA ALA A 179 -5.46 -12.30 13.32
C ALA A 179 -6.40 -13.32 12.68
N GLN A 180 -5.99 -14.60 12.66
CA GLN A 180 -6.75 -15.67 12.01
C GLN A 180 -6.70 -16.94 12.81
N ARG A 181 -7.79 -17.69 12.75
CA ARG A 181 -7.91 -19.07 13.25
C ARG A 181 -8.10 -20.01 12.07
N LEU A 182 -7.18 -20.97 11.92
CA LEU A 182 -7.10 -21.87 10.76
C LEU A 182 -7.42 -23.34 11.13
N ALA A 183 -7.54 -23.64 12.44
CA ALA A 183 -7.90 -24.97 12.92
C ALA A 183 -8.78 -24.92 14.17
N GLU A 184 -9.54 -25.98 14.40
CA GLU A 184 -10.52 -26.10 15.49
C GLU A 184 -10.14 -27.16 16.52
N ALA A 185 -10.67 -27.01 17.74
CA ALA A 185 -10.60 -28.07 18.76
C ALA A 185 -11.29 -29.35 18.26
N GLY A 186 -10.66 -30.48 18.50
CA GLY A 186 -11.11 -31.81 18.02
C GLY A 186 -10.55 -32.19 16.65
N GLN A 187 -9.98 -31.25 15.89
CA GLN A 187 -9.34 -31.49 14.58
C GLN A 187 -7.98 -32.19 14.77
N VAL A 188 -7.65 -33.09 13.86
CA VAL A 188 -6.31 -33.67 13.73
C VAL A 188 -5.49 -32.82 12.78
N VAL A 189 -4.32 -32.38 13.22
CA VAL A 189 -3.40 -31.54 12.44
C VAL A 189 -2.07 -32.26 12.24
N ALA A 190 -1.45 -32.00 11.10
CA ALA A 190 -0.10 -32.47 10.81
C ALA A 190 0.94 -31.48 11.39
N ALA A 191 2.18 -31.97 11.58
CA ALA A 191 3.30 -31.09 11.91
C ALA A 191 3.48 -30.03 10.81
N GLY A 192 3.61 -28.74 11.22
CA GLY A 192 3.73 -27.62 10.29
C GLY A 192 2.42 -27.09 9.71
N GLN A 193 1.28 -27.74 9.98
CA GLN A 193 -0.01 -27.21 9.54
C GLN A 193 -0.37 -25.97 10.36
N ALA A 194 -0.69 -24.88 9.69
CA ALA A 194 -1.04 -23.61 10.34
C ALA A 194 -2.33 -23.75 11.17
N VAL A 195 -2.28 -23.25 12.41
CA VAL A 195 -3.39 -23.24 13.36
C VAL A 195 -3.88 -21.82 13.63
N PHE A 196 -2.96 -20.88 13.77
CA PHE A 196 -3.25 -19.46 13.95
C PHE A 196 -2.38 -18.59 13.06
N GLY A 197 -2.92 -17.43 12.65
CA GLY A 197 -2.14 -16.29 12.18
C GLY A 197 -1.98 -15.32 13.35
N LEU A 198 -0.74 -14.95 13.67
CA LEU A 198 -0.42 -13.96 14.70
C LEU A 198 0.02 -12.66 14.02
N ALA A 199 -0.66 -11.56 14.30
CA ALA A 199 -0.19 -10.23 13.97
C ALA A 199 0.61 -9.68 15.15
N VAL A 200 1.92 -9.57 14.99
CA VAL A 200 2.84 -9.12 16.04
C VAL A 200 2.63 -7.64 16.34
N ASP A 201 2.67 -7.27 17.62
CA ASP A 201 2.63 -5.87 18.04
C ASP A 201 3.86 -5.13 17.51
N GLY A 202 3.68 -3.87 17.07
CA GLY A 202 4.77 -3.06 16.54
C GLY A 202 4.35 -2.22 15.33
N GLU A 203 5.26 -2.06 14.40
CA GLU A 203 5.06 -1.26 13.20
C GLU A 203 3.92 -1.79 12.32
N ARG A 204 3.16 -0.86 11.75
CA ARG A 204 2.09 -1.15 10.80
C ARG A 204 2.56 -0.81 9.39
N GLU A 205 2.06 -1.57 8.44
CA GLU A 205 2.34 -1.39 7.02
C GLU A 205 1.04 -1.38 6.24
N VAL A 206 1.02 -0.65 5.13
CA VAL A 206 -0.06 -0.76 4.16
C VAL A 206 0.42 -1.62 3.01
N LEU A 207 -0.31 -2.68 2.72
CA LEU A 207 -0.12 -3.50 1.54
C LEU A 207 -0.89 -2.85 0.38
N ILE A 208 -0.17 -2.47 -0.67
CA ILE A 208 -0.74 -1.86 -1.88
C ILE A 208 -0.40 -2.68 -3.12
N SER A 209 -1.19 -2.51 -4.18
CA SER A 209 -0.92 -3.10 -5.49
C SER A 209 -0.48 -2.00 -6.45
N VAL A 210 0.76 -2.09 -6.94
CA VAL A 210 1.36 -1.12 -7.87
C VAL A 210 1.31 -1.68 -9.29
N PRO A 211 0.68 -1.00 -10.26
CA PRO A 211 0.64 -1.44 -11.65
C PRO A 211 2.05 -1.51 -12.28
N GLU A 212 2.25 -2.47 -13.19
CA GLU A 212 3.52 -2.67 -13.90
C GLU A 212 4.04 -1.38 -14.55
N GLN A 213 3.16 -0.55 -15.10
CA GLN A 213 3.52 0.71 -15.75
C GLN A 213 4.14 1.74 -14.79
N SER A 214 3.84 1.62 -13.51
CA SER A 214 4.31 2.55 -12.48
C SER A 214 5.56 2.06 -11.73
N ILE A 215 5.91 0.78 -11.84
CA ILE A 215 6.91 0.11 -11.01
C ILE A 215 8.29 0.80 -11.02
N SER A 216 8.74 1.27 -12.18
CA SER A 216 10.03 1.96 -12.32
C SER A 216 10.14 3.26 -11.51
N ARG A 217 9.00 3.83 -11.13
CA ARG A 217 8.89 5.05 -10.33
C ARG A 217 8.83 4.78 -8.83
N PHE A 218 8.81 3.49 -8.43
CA PHE A 218 8.68 3.06 -7.04
C PHE A 218 9.93 2.34 -6.52
N PRO A 219 11.08 3.03 -6.40
CA PRO A 219 12.24 2.44 -5.76
C PRO A 219 11.97 2.24 -4.26
N VAL A 220 12.50 1.15 -3.69
CA VAL A 220 12.50 0.93 -2.24
C VAL A 220 13.15 2.13 -1.54
N GLY A 221 12.55 2.57 -0.43
CA GLY A 221 12.95 3.76 0.31
C GLY A 221 12.26 5.05 -0.14
N ARG A 222 11.41 5.02 -1.18
CA ARG A 222 10.64 6.17 -1.63
C ARG A 222 9.72 6.68 -0.53
N ASP A 223 9.74 8.01 -0.32
CA ASP A 223 8.81 8.67 0.59
C ASP A 223 7.41 8.70 0.00
N LEU A 224 6.43 8.33 0.82
CA LEU A 224 5.02 8.23 0.50
C LEU A 224 4.20 8.85 1.64
N ALA A 225 2.94 9.14 1.42
CA ALA A 225 2.03 9.53 2.49
C ALA A 225 0.90 8.50 2.58
N VAL A 226 0.56 8.12 3.80
CA VAL A 226 -0.52 7.17 4.11
C VAL A 226 -1.68 7.93 4.73
N GLU A 227 -2.89 7.70 4.28
CA GLU A 227 -4.13 8.20 4.86
C GLU A 227 -5.02 7.01 5.19
N LEU A 228 -5.41 6.91 6.44
CA LEU A 228 -6.35 5.88 6.89
C LEU A 228 -7.77 6.34 6.59
N TRP A 229 -8.62 5.44 6.13
CA TRP A 229 -10.02 5.78 5.84
C TRP A 229 -10.76 6.31 7.06
N ALA A 230 -10.45 5.78 8.25
CA ALA A 230 -11.01 6.22 9.52
C ALA A 230 -10.54 7.62 9.96
N GLU A 231 -9.40 8.10 9.45
CA GLU A 231 -8.77 9.38 9.79
C GLU A 231 -8.63 10.24 8.51
N SER A 232 -9.73 10.40 7.79
CA SER A 232 -9.76 11.16 6.54
C SER A 232 -9.21 12.58 6.71
N GLY A 233 -8.31 12.98 5.79
CA GLY A 233 -7.64 14.27 5.79
C GLY A 233 -6.34 14.31 6.62
N LYS A 234 -6.02 13.27 7.39
CA LYS A 234 -4.75 13.16 8.11
C LYS A 234 -3.80 12.25 7.37
N ARG A 235 -2.68 12.81 6.91
CA ARG A 235 -1.64 12.06 6.20
C ARG A 235 -0.49 11.75 7.13
N PHE A 236 -0.12 10.48 7.21
CA PHE A 236 1.01 9.97 7.95
C PHE A 236 2.21 9.81 7.01
N PRO A 237 3.42 10.21 7.44
CA PRO A 237 4.62 9.95 6.63
C PRO A 237 4.88 8.46 6.57
N GLY A 238 5.16 7.96 5.37
CA GLY A 238 5.45 6.55 5.12
C GLY A 238 6.60 6.38 4.14
N LYS A 239 7.14 5.17 4.09
CA LYS A 239 8.20 4.79 3.15
C LYS A 239 7.89 3.44 2.51
N LEU A 240 8.18 3.34 1.22
CA LEU A 240 8.16 2.06 0.53
C LEU A 240 9.29 1.17 1.08
N ARG A 241 8.93 0.11 1.80
CA ARG A 241 9.89 -0.79 2.43
C ARG A 241 10.26 -1.97 1.53
N GLU A 242 9.27 -2.52 0.88
CA GLU A 242 9.43 -3.74 0.09
C GLU A 242 8.50 -3.71 -1.11
N ILE A 243 8.94 -4.31 -2.19
CA ILE A 243 8.13 -4.57 -3.37
C ILE A 243 8.41 -5.98 -3.86
N SER A 244 7.35 -6.71 -4.20
CA SER A 244 7.49 -8.07 -4.73
C SER A 244 8.34 -8.05 -6.01
N PRO A 245 9.27 -8.98 -6.19
CA PRO A 245 10.07 -9.09 -7.41
C PRO A 245 9.27 -9.58 -8.62
N SER A 246 8.07 -10.13 -8.41
CA SER A 246 7.19 -10.63 -9.46
C SER A 246 5.81 -10.00 -9.36
N ALA A 247 5.22 -9.72 -10.53
CA ALA A 247 3.82 -9.30 -10.61
C ALA A 247 2.89 -10.49 -10.40
N ASP A 248 1.74 -10.23 -9.82
CA ASP A 248 0.61 -11.15 -9.83
C ASP A 248 0.11 -11.32 -11.27
N ALA A 249 -0.01 -12.56 -11.73
CA ALA A 249 -0.33 -12.87 -13.11
C ALA A 249 -1.77 -12.49 -13.52
N GLN A 250 -2.69 -12.39 -12.57
CA GLN A 250 -4.10 -12.09 -12.84
C GLN A 250 -4.34 -10.58 -12.88
N THR A 251 -3.77 -9.85 -11.92
CA THR A 251 -3.97 -8.40 -11.76
C THR A 251 -2.93 -7.56 -12.50
N ARG A 252 -1.78 -8.14 -12.86
CA ARG A 252 -0.61 -7.46 -13.42
C ARG A 252 -0.10 -6.34 -12.53
N THR A 253 -0.17 -6.55 -11.23
CA THR A 253 0.30 -5.60 -10.22
C THR A 253 1.38 -6.23 -9.35
N PHE A 254 2.27 -5.39 -8.86
CA PHE A 254 3.28 -5.77 -7.87
C PHE A 254 2.77 -5.46 -6.48
N SER A 255 2.85 -6.42 -5.56
CA SER A 255 2.57 -6.18 -4.15
C SER A 255 3.69 -5.33 -3.55
N ALA A 256 3.33 -4.24 -2.88
CA ALA A 256 4.27 -3.35 -2.23
C ALA A 256 3.84 -3.07 -0.79
N ARG A 257 4.81 -3.03 0.13
CA ARG A 257 4.59 -2.76 1.55
C ARG A 257 5.12 -1.38 1.91
N VAL A 258 4.24 -0.55 2.42
CA VAL A 258 4.54 0.82 2.83
C VAL A 258 4.47 0.89 4.36
N GLY A 259 5.63 0.97 5.00
CA GLY A 259 5.70 1.22 6.43
C GLY A 259 5.36 2.68 6.73
N PHE A 260 4.63 2.94 7.79
CA PHE A 260 4.27 4.30 8.21
C PHE A 260 4.25 4.44 9.73
N ASP A 261 4.51 5.66 10.20
CA ASP A 261 4.42 6.01 11.62
C ASP A 261 3.00 6.49 11.93
N THR A 262 2.33 5.77 12.81
CA THR A 262 0.96 6.09 13.24
C THR A 262 0.89 7.32 14.14
N ALA A 263 2.03 7.85 14.59
CA ALA A 263 2.12 8.97 15.55
C ALA A 263 1.25 8.75 16.82
N GLY A 264 1.16 7.49 17.26
CA GLY A 264 0.38 7.08 18.44
C GLY A 264 -1.13 6.92 18.22
N VAL A 265 -1.61 7.06 17.00
CA VAL A 265 -3.01 6.76 16.65
C VAL A 265 -3.19 5.23 16.65
N PRO A 266 -4.21 4.70 17.34
CA PRO A 266 -4.52 3.28 17.28
C PRO A 266 -4.98 2.91 15.86
N VAL A 267 -4.30 1.93 15.26
CA VAL A 267 -4.57 1.46 13.91
C VAL A 267 -4.88 -0.03 13.97
N GLU A 268 -6.09 -0.37 13.56
CA GLU A 268 -6.55 -1.76 13.54
C GLU A 268 -6.11 -2.46 12.24
N LEU A 269 -5.88 -3.77 12.34
CA LEU A 269 -5.55 -4.61 11.19
C LEU A 269 -6.76 -4.72 10.25
N GLY A 270 -6.51 -4.80 8.96
CA GLY A 270 -7.56 -4.88 7.96
C GLY A 270 -8.23 -3.54 7.63
N GLN A 271 -7.84 -2.42 8.28
CA GLN A 271 -8.34 -1.11 7.92
C GLN A 271 -7.92 -0.73 6.50
N SER A 272 -8.86 -0.14 5.76
CA SER A 272 -8.56 0.42 4.45
C SER A 272 -7.71 1.69 4.60
N ALA A 273 -6.71 1.80 3.74
CA ALA A 273 -5.83 2.95 3.67
C ALA A 273 -5.64 3.39 2.22
N ARG A 274 -5.25 4.65 2.06
CA ARG A 274 -4.86 5.22 0.77
C ARG A 274 -3.41 5.69 0.86
N VAL A 275 -2.61 5.28 -0.09
CA VAL A 275 -1.21 5.68 -0.19
C VAL A 275 -1.07 6.68 -1.32
N TYR A 276 -0.45 7.82 -1.03
CA TYR A 276 -0.21 8.91 -1.96
C TYR A 276 1.27 8.92 -2.35
N ALA A 277 1.53 8.80 -3.63
CA ALA A 277 2.85 8.94 -4.20
C ALA A 277 2.92 10.23 -5.02
N GLN A 278 3.80 11.13 -4.66
CA GLN A 278 4.01 12.36 -5.40
C GLN A 278 4.57 12.04 -6.79
N THR A 279 3.90 12.50 -7.85
CA THR A 279 4.26 12.14 -9.24
C THR A 279 5.40 12.99 -9.81
N ALA A 280 5.67 14.18 -9.24
CA ALA A 280 6.80 15.02 -9.59
C ALA A 280 7.22 15.90 -8.41
N THR A 281 8.51 16.15 -8.27
CA THR A 281 9.07 17.13 -7.34
C THR A 281 8.98 18.53 -7.98
N GLY A 282 8.10 19.37 -7.45
CA GLY A 282 7.96 20.77 -7.85
C GLY A 282 6.59 21.35 -7.53
N SER A 283 6.53 22.63 -7.18
CA SER A 283 5.29 23.39 -7.15
C SER A 283 4.77 23.53 -8.58
N GLY A 284 3.75 22.78 -8.93
CA GLY A 284 3.12 22.85 -10.25
C GLY A 284 1.94 23.80 -10.26
N MET A 285 1.67 24.34 -11.44
CA MET A 285 0.43 25.06 -11.72
C MET A 285 -0.65 24.04 -12.08
N ARG A 286 -1.84 24.20 -11.56
CA ARG A 286 -3.00 23.37 -11.92
C ARG A 286 -4.10 24.24 -12.49
N LEU A 287 -4.72 23.77 -13.58
CA LEU A 287 -5.87 24.39 -14.21
C LEU A 287 -7.04 23.43 -14.23
N PRO A 288 -8.29 23.92 -14.17
CA PRO A 288 -9.45 23.09 -14.40
C PRO A 288 -9.44 22.52 -15.82
N LEU A 289 -9.96 21.31 -16.01
CA LEU A 289 -10.02 20.64 -17.31
C LEU A 289 -10.78 21.48 -18.37
N SER A 290 -11.79 22.26 -17.94
CA SER A 290 -12.57 23.14 -18.79
C SER A 290 -11.78 24.32 -19.39
N ALA A 291 -10.60 24.63 -18.83
CA ALA A 291 -9.72 25.66 -19.37
C ALA A 291 -8.89 25.19 -20.58
N LEU A 292 -8.83 23.88 -20.80
CA LEU A 292 -8.03 23.31 -21.88
C LEU A 292 -8.73 23.45 -23.24
N THR A 293 -7.94 23.83 -24.22
CA THR A 293 -8.26 23.78 -25.64
C THR A 293 -7.11 23.15 -26.41
N GLN A 294 -7.17 23.15 -27.73
CA GLN A 294 -6.13 22.59 -28.57
C GLN A 294 -5.66 23.63 -29.59
N SER A 295 -4.35 23.69 -29.82
CA SER A 295 -3.72 24.41 -30.91
C SER A 295 -2.86 23.47 -31.73
N LYS A 296 -3.22 23.21 -32.98
CA LYS A 296 -2.48 22.32 -33.90
C LYS A 296 -2.22 20.94 -33.31
N GLY A 297 -3.23 20.37 -32.64
CA GLY A 297 -3.14 19.03 -32.01
C GLY A 297 -2.36 18.99 -30.68
N ARG A 298 -1.95 20.13 -30.13
CA ARG A 298 -1.27 20.25 -28.84
C ARG A 298 -2.16 20.92 -27.80
N PRO A 299 -2.06 20.57 -26.51
CA PRO A 299 -2.78 21.26 -25.45
C PRO A 299 -2.44 22.73 -25.42
N ALA A 300 -3.46 23.59 -25.30
CA ALA A 300 -3.34 25.02 -25.23
C ALA A 300 -4.37 25.62 -24.27
N VAL A 301 -4.14 26.87 -23.86
CA VAL A 301 -5.06 27.62 -23.00
C VAL A 301 -5.15 29.06 -23.51
N TRP A 302 -6.27 29.71 -23.19
CA TRP A 302 -6.47 31.11 -23.46
C TRP A 302 -5.93 31.97 -22.31
N VAL A 303 -4.85 32.65 -22.52
CA VAL A 303 -4.25 33.57 -21.55
C VAL A 303 -4.79 35.00 -21.82
N VAL A 304 -5.25 35.65 -20.76
CA VAL A 304 -5.77 37.01 -20.82
C VAL A 304 -4.63 38.02 -20.64
N ASP A 305 -4.49 38.93 -21.58
CA ASP A 305 -3.56 40.07 -21.45
C ASP A 305 -4.14 41.05 -20.41
N PRO A 306 -3.40 41.33 -19.29
CA PRO A 306 -3.92 42.16 -18.22
C PRO A 306 -4.09 43.65 -18.61
N ALA A 307 -3.42 44.13 -19.65
CA ALA A 307 -3.49 45.53 -20.08
C ALA A 307 -4.67 45.79 -21.00
N THR A 308 -4.99 44.83 -21.88
CA THR A 308 -5.98 45.02 -22.95
C THR A 308 -7.24 44.20 -22.76
N SER A 309 -7.23 43.22 -21.85
CA SER A 309 -8.27 42.21 -21.66
C SER A 309 -8.55 41.39 -22.93
N THR A 310 -7.55 41.21 -23.77
CA THR A 310 -7.61 40.42 -25.00
C THR A 310 -7.06 38.99 -24.75
N LEU A 311 -7.54 38.04 -25.53
CA LEU A 311 -7.14 36.62 -25.42
C LEU A 311 -5.99 36.28 -26.34
N ARG A 312 -5.01 35.57 -25.83
CA ARG A 312 -3.90 34.97 -26.56
C ARG A 312 -3.88 33.48 -26.37
N LEU A 313 -3.87 32.70 -27.46
CA LEU A 313 -3.75 31.27 -27.43
C LEU A 313 -2.31 30.85 -27.10
N THR A 314 -2.10 30.17 -25.98
CA THR A 314 -0.80 29.74 -25.51
C THR A 314 -0.71 28.24 -25.41
N THR A 315 0.23 27.61 -26.12
CA THR A 315 0.49 26.16 -26.03
C THR A 315 1.15 25.86 -24.71
N ILE A 316 0.67 24.83 -24.04
CA ILE A 316 1.20 24.37 -22.74
C ILE A 316 1.65 22.91 -22.81
N ARG A 317 2.51 22.53 -21.87
CA ARG A 317 2.80 21.12 -21.59
C ARG A 317 2.07 20.72 -20.32
N THR A 318 1.33 19.62 -20.39
CA THR A 318 0.54 19.10 -19.27
C THR A 318 1.15 17.82 -18.71
N GLY A 319 0.89 17.54 -17.45
CA GLY A 319 1.09 16.23 -16.85
C GLY A 319 -0.13 15.30 -17.05
N ALA A 320 -0.20 14.24 -16.28
CA ALA A 320 -1.35 13.34 -16.28
C ALA A 320 -2.62 14.05 -15.80
N TYR A 321 -3.74 13.85 -16.51
CA TYR A 321 -5.03 14.42 -16.14
C TYR A 321 -5.56 13.75 -14.86
N GLY A 322 -6.07 14.56 -13.93
CA GLY A 322 -6.66 14.12 -12.67
C GLY A 322 -8.10 14.61 -12.50
N GLU A 323 -8.78 14.11 -11.48
CA GLU A 323 -10.16 14.50 -11.17
C GLU A 323 -10.27 16.00 -10.84
N ASP A 324 -9.28 16.56 -10.15
CA ASP A 324 -9.26 17.98 -9.72
C ASP A 324 -8.67 18.94 -10.75
N GLY A 325 -8.37 18.48 -11.97
CA GLY A 325 -7.81 19.29 -13.04
C GLY A 325 -6.52 18.75 -13.63
N VAL A 326 -5.85 19.58 -14.43
CA VAL A 326 -4.66 19.21 -15.18
C VAL A 326 -3.43 19.99 -14.65
N PRO A 327 -2.34 19.29 -14.32
CA PRO A 327 -1.08 19.94 -13.98
C PRO A 327 -0.44 20.54 -15.24
N VAL A 328 -0.03 21.81 -15.15
CA VAL A 328 0.69 22.52 -16.20
C VAL A 328 2.17 22.54 -15.87
N LEU A 329 2.97 21.86 -16.66
CA LEU A 329 4.41 21.73 -16.46
C LEU A 329 5.19 22.93 -17.03
N SER A 330 4.67 23.56 -18.10
CA SER A 330 5.28 24.74 -18.70
C SER A 330 4.32 25.41 -19.71
N GLY A 331 4.59 26.66 -20.06
CA GLY A 331 3.86 27.43 -21.09
C GLY A 331 3.12 28.63 -20.55
N ILE A 332 2.83 28.72 -19.26
CA ILE A 332 2.24 29.87 -18.57
C ILE A 332 2.98 30.17 -17.27
N LYS A 333 2.77 31.35 -16.72
CA LYS A 333 3.28 31.80 -15.42
C LYS A 333 2.20 31.69 -14.35
N PRO A 334 2.55 31.55 -13.06
CA PRO A 334 1.59 31.52 -11.97
C PRO A 334 0.68 32.74 -11.87
N THR A 335 1.15 33.88 -12.42
CA THR A 335 0.43 35.15 -12.42
C THR A 335 -0.50 35.32 -13.61
N ASP A 336 -0.42 34.42 -14.60
CA ASP A 336 -1.23 34.54 -15.80
C ASP A 336 -2.69 34.17 -15.49
N TRP A 337 -3.61 34.96 -16.02
CA TRP A 337 -5.03 34.71 -15.99
C TRP A 337 -5.42 33.85 -17.18
N VAL A 338 -6.14 32.78 -16.95
CA VAL A 338 -6.54 31.81 -17.96
C VAL A 338 -8.07 31.69 -17.97
N VAL A 339 -8.65 31.63 -19.15
CA VAL A 339 -10.11 31.35 -19.31
C VAL A 339 -10.40 29.95 -18.77
N ALA A 340 -11.23 29.86 -17.74
CA ALA A 340 -11.54 28.60 -17.04
C ALA A 340 -12.76 27.88 -17.61
N ALA A 341 -13.65 28.58 -18.30
CA ALA A 341 -14.83 28.00 -18.92
C ALA A 341 -15.14 28.71 -20.25
N GLY A 342 -15.70 27.96 -21.20
CA GLY A 342 -16.02 28.49 -22.52
C GLY A 342 -14.81 28.64 -23.47
N ALA A 343 -13.71 27.93 -23.20
CA ALA A 343 -12.49 28.00 -24.01
C ALA A 343 -12.70 27.67 -25.50
N HIS A 344 -13.78 27.01 -25.87
CA HIS A 344 -14.16 26.68 -27.26
C HIS A 344 -15.02 27.75 -27.94
N LEU A 345 -15.47 28.74 -27.19
CA LEU A 345 -16.37 29.82 -27.67
C LEU A 345 -15.65 31.14 -27.97
N VAL A 346 -14.36 31.24 -27.64
CA VAL A 346 -13.57 32.44 -27.73
C VAL A 346 -12.53 32.33 -28.83
N LEU A 347 -12.12 33.49 -29.38
CA LEU A 347 -11.18 33.61 -30.48
C LEU A 347 -9.92 34.38 -30.06
N GLU A 348 -8.83 34.19 -30.82
CA GLU A 348 -7.59 34.92 -30.62
C GLU A 348 -7.79 36.43 -30.88
N GLY A 349 -7.30 37.28 -29.96
CA GLY A 349 -7.48 38.72 -30.02
C GLY A 349 -8.84 39.21 -29.54
N GLU A 350 -9.78 38.33 -29.20
CA GLU A 350 -11.08 38.71 -28.67
C GLU A 350 -10.95 39.41 -27.33
N LYS A 351 -11.69 40.51 -27.14
CA LYS A 351 -11.74 41.22 -25.86
C LYS A 351 -12.85 40.68 -24.99
N ILE A 352 -12.52 40.34 -23.74
CA ILE A 352 -13.45 39.77 -22.77
C ILE A 352 -13.64 40.66 -21.55
N ALA A 353 -14.77 40.48 -20.84
CA ALA A 353 -14.96 40.98 -19.50
C ALA A 353 -14.62 39.84 -18.50
N PRO A 354 -13.44 39.91 -17.83
CA PRO A 354 -13.03 38.83 -16.93
C PRO A 354 -13.90 38.80 -15.65
N ILE A 355 -14.45 37.67 -15.33
CA ILE A 355 -15.26 37.42 -14.11
C ILE A 355 -14.69 36.26 -13.32
N ASP A 356 -14.93 36.27 -12.01
CA ASP A 356 -14.64 35.16 -11.11
C ASP A 356 -15.79 34.11 -11.05
N ARG A 357 -15.62 33.07 -10.22
CA ARG A 357 -16.63 32.01 -10.02
C ARG A 357 -17.95 32.53 -9.41
N ASP A 358 -17.92 33.69 -8.76
CA ASP A 358 -19.07 34.36 -8.15
C ASP A 358 -19.69 35.41 -9.10
N ASN A 359 -19.27 35.41 -10.37
CA ASN A 359 -19.73 36.34 -11.40
C ASN A 359 -19.36 37.80 -11.12
N ARG A 360 -18.27 38.07 -10.38
CA ARG A 360 -17.77 39.41 -10.08
C ARG A 360 -16.66 39.81 -11.06
N PRO A 361 -16.60 41.06 -11.46
CA PRO A 361 -15.51 41.54 -12.32
C PRO A 361 -14.13 41.36 -11.65
N VAL A 362 -13.19 40.75 -12.37
CA VAL A 362 -11.81 40.54 -11.92
C VAL A 362 -10.91 41.67 -12.45
N ARG A 363 -10.12 42.31 -11.58
CA ARG A 363 -9.07 43.26 -11.99
C ARG A 363 -7.80 42.46 -12.34
N LEU A 364 -7.46 42.41 -13.62
CA LEU A 364 -6.25 41.77 -14.11
C LEU A 364 -5.06 42.67 -13.75
N GLY A 365 -4.26 42.32 -12.75
CA GLY A 365 -3.07 43.11 -12.35
C GLY A 365 -2.88 43.27 -10.84
N GLY A 366 -3.72 42.66 -10.01
CA GLY A 366 -3.55 42.61 -8.56
C GLY A 366 -2.80 41.37 -8.10
N ALA A 367 -2.10 41.45 -6.95
CA ALA A 367 -1.49 40.29 -6.32
C ALA A 367 -2.52 39.14 -6.08
N PRO A 368 -2.09 37.88 -6.11
CA PRO A 368 -2.99 36.75 -5.96
C PRO A 368 -3.79 36.83 -4.66
N VAL A 369 -5.11 36.80 -4.77
CA VAL A 369 -6.00 36.65 -3.62
C VAL A 369 -5.82 35.24 -3.09
N SER A 370 -5.19 35.12 -1.94
CA SER A 370 -5.09 33.86 -1.18
C SER A 370 -6.52 33.31 -0.96
N ALA A 371 -6.82 32.18 -1.54
CA ALA A 371 -8.06 31.46 -1.29
C ALA A 371 -8.05 31.02 0.18
N LYS A 372 -8.93 31.62 0.99
CA LYS A 372 -9.22 31.18 2.35
C LYS A 372 -9.97 29.84 2.22
N PRO A 373 -9.58 28.77 2.91
CA PRO A 373 -10.33 27.53 2.90
C PRO A 373 -11.69 27.80 3.51
N SER A 374 -12.76 27.50 2.75
CA SER A 374 -14.12 27.47 3.29
C SER A 374 -14.23 26.31 4.26
N GLY A 375 -14.21 26.65 5.55
CA GLY A 375 -14.68 25.73 6.58
C GLY A 375 -16.20 25.64 6.52
N ASN A 376 -16.70 24.44 6.38
CA ASN A 376 -17.85 23.90 7.09
C ASN A 376 -17.78 22.38 7.00
#